data_2cfee13a4c8fe0281d2c43fca49d9f1c
#
_entry.id   2cfee13a4c8fe0281d2c43fca49d9f1c
#
_cell.length_a   1.000
_cell.length_b   1.000
_cell.length_c   1.000
_cell.angle_alpha   90.00
_cell.angle_beta   90.00
_cell.angle_gamma   90.00
#
_symmetry.space_group_name_H-M   'P 1'
#
loop_
_entity.id
_entity.type
_entity.pdbx_description
1 polymer ?
#
loop_
_entity_poly.entity_id
_entity_poly.type
_entity_poly.pdbx_seq_one_letter_code
_entity_poly.pdbx_strand_id
1 'polypeptide(L)'
;MKIALLTSQNQWLENYIEEFSEALGAAKVYFSHNDIRANYDVLFILGYNQIIQDDTLNKNKHNIVVHESDLPKGKGWAPLFWQVLEGKNEIVFTMFEASLGIDDGDVYMKDTLNLTGYELNDTLREKQAQKTIEMCIEFVTNYDKYRIPISQTGEDSYYRKRNSESSQLDIKKTIEEQFNLLRVVNNNEYPAFFEINGNKYILKIELEKNE
;
A
#
# COMPACT_ATOMS: atom_id res chain seq x y z
N MET A 1 5.82 -24.69 -2.76
CA MET A 1 5.92 -23.43 -3.53
C MET A 1 7.10 -22.64 -2.96
N LYS A 2 7.99 -22.17 -3.81
CA LYS A 2 9.15 -21.35 -3.39
C LYS A 2 8.78 -19.88 -3.47
N ILE A 3 8.72 -19.22 -2.30
CA ILE A 3 8.21 -17.85 -2.17
C ILE A 3 9.32 -16.91 -1.73
N ALA A 4 9.29 -15.69 -2.22
CA ALA A 4 10.11 -14.58 -1.73
C ALA A 4 9.29 -13.30 -1.61
N LEU A 5 9.82 -12.39 -0.78
CA LEU A 5 9.31 -11.04 -0.57
C LEU A 5 10.34 -10.03 -1.06
N LEU A 6 9.90 -9.01 -1.77
CA LEU A 6 10.69 -7.84 -2.14
C LEU A 6 10.01 -6.59 -1.63
N THR A 7 10.71 -5.81 -0.83
CA THR A 7 10.25 -4.53 -0.30
C THR A 7 11.36 -3.49 -0.33
N SER A 8 11.06 -2.22 -0.08
CA SER A 8 12.07 -1.18 0.07
C SER A 8 12.43 -0.98 1.54
N GLN A 9 13.70 -0.67 1.81
CA GLN A 9 14.13 -0.22 3.15
C GLN A 9 13.50 1.11 3.51
N ASN A 10 13.33 1.36 4.80
CA ASN A 10 12.75 2.59 5.36
C ASN A 10 11.33 2.88 4.83
N GLN A 11 10.57 1.84 4.52
CA GLN A 11 9.17 1.91 4.16
C GLN A 11 8.30 1.33 5.28
N TRP A 12 7.04 1.74 5.32
CA TRP A 12 6.07 1.32 6.33
C TRP A 12 5.95 -0.21 6.49
N LEU A 13 6.13 -0.96 5.40
CA LEU A 13 6.03 -2.43 5.41
C LEU A 13 7.17 -3.10 6.17
N GLU A 14 8.33 -2.45 6.32
CA GLU A 14 9.49 -3.00 7.02
C GLU A 14 9.16 -3.42 8.46
N ASN A 15 8.24 -2.71 9.11
CA ASN A 15 7.77 -3.02 10.46
C ASN A 15 6.99 -4.35 10.54
N TYR A 16 6.50 -4.87 9.43
CA TYR A 16 5.67 -6.07 9.34
C TYR A 16 6.35 -7.21 8.58
N ILE A 17 7.56 -7.01 8.05
CA ILE A 17 8.17 -7.92 7.08
C ILE A 17 8.52 -9.28 7.67
N GLU A 18 8.86 -9.35 8.94
CA GLU A 18 9.13 -10.60 9.65
C GLU A 18 7.84 -11.43 9.76
N GLU A 19 6.74 -10.81 10.18
CA GLU A 19 5.42 -11.45 10.22
C GLU A 19 5.00 -11.98 8.85
N PHE A 20 5.19 -11.18 7.80
CA PHE A 20 4.91 -11.62 6.41
C PHE A 20 5.79 -12.81 6.00
N SER A 21 7.07 -12.76 6.31
CA SER A 21 7.99 -13.86 6.02
C SER A 21 7.55 -15.17 6.69
N GLU A 22 7.25 -15.12 7.98
CA GLU A 22 6.82 -16.28 8.77
C GLU A 22 5.48 -16.84 8.27
N ALA A 23 4.49 -15.98 8.04
CA ALA A 23 3.17 -16.36 7.56
C ALA A 23 3.21 -17.06 6.18
N LEU A 24 4.20 -16.72 5.35
CA LEU A 24 4.46 -17.31 4.05
C LEU A 24 5.50 -18.46 4.07
N GLY A 25 5.70 -19.11 5.25
CA GLY A 25 6.56 -20.26 5.40
C GLY A 25 8.06 -19.95 5.42
N ALA A 26 8.46 -18.89 6.11
CA ALA A 26 9.82 -18.34 6.16
C ALA A 26 10.32 -17.92 4.77
N ALA A 27 9.50 -17.17 4.06
CA ALA A 27 9.83 -16.64 2.73
C ALA A 27 11.07 -15.75 2.79
N LYS A 28 11.97 -15.88 1.82
CA LYS A 28 13.19 -15.07 1.77
C LYS A 28 12.86 -13.62 1.46
N VAL A 29 13.37 -12.69 2.28
CA VAL A 29 13.17 -11.26 2.12
C VAL A 29 14.35 -10.64 1.36
N TYR A 30 14.02 -9.74 0.41
CA TYR A 30 14.95 -8.91 -0.34
C TYR A 30 14.57 -7.44 -0.22
N PHE A 31 15.56 -6.57 -0.15
CA PHE A 31 15.41 -5.11 -0.17
C PHE A 31 15.88 -4.48 -1.48
N SER A 32 16.44 -5.28 -2.38
CA SER A 32 16.81 -4.88 -3.71
C SER A 32 16.55 -6.02 -4.70
N HIS A 33 15.88 -5.70 -5.82
CA HIS A 33 15.67 -6.69 -6.89
C HIS A 33 16.99 -7.17 -7.50
N ASN A 34 18.07 -6.37 -7.40
CA ASN A 34 19.40 -6.75 -7.87
C ASN A 34 20.03 -7.90 -7.07
N ASP A 35 19.53 -8.20 -5.88
CA ASP A 35 20.04 -9.28 -5.03
C ASP A 35 19.31 -10.62 -5.28
N ILE A 36 18.25 -10.61 -6.09
CA ILE A 36 17.49 -11.81 -6.43
C ILE A 36 18.25 -12.65 -7.45
N ARG A 37 18.92 -13.71 -6.98
CA ARG A 37 19.72 -14.64 -7.78
C ARG A 37 19.02 -15.97 -8.07
N ALA A 38 17.96 -16.26 -7.34
CA ALA A 38 17.21 -17.51 -7.48
C ALA A 38 15.88 -17.26 -8.21
N ASN A 39 15.31 -18.30 -8.79
CA ASN A 39 13.98 -18.27 -9.36
C ASN A 39 12.97 -18.67 -8.26
N TYR A 40 11.81 -18.04 -8.28
CA TYR A 40 10.71 -18.28 -7.34
C TYR A 40 9.43 -18.67 -8.08
N ASP A 41 8.60 -19.47 -7.42
CA ASP A 41 7.24 -19.70 -7.90
C ASP A 41 6.42 -18.42 -7.75
N VAL A 42 6.62 -17.69 -6.64
CA VAL A 42 5.98 -16.41 -6.36
C VAL A 42 6.99 -15.45 -5.74
N LEU A 43 7.14 -14.29 -6.35
CA LEU A 43 7.81 -13.12 -5.77
C LEU A 43 6.73 -12.09 -5.44
N PHE A 44 6.45 -11.89 -4.15
CA PHE A 44 5.59 -10.78 -3.72
C PHE A 44 6.40 -9.49 -3.64
N ILE A 45 5.96 -8.47 -4.37
CA ILE A 45 6.58 -7.14 -4.47
C ILE A 45 5.68 -6.16 -3.73
N LEU A 46 6.00 -5.88 -2.47
CA LEU A 46 5.14 -5.16 -1.54
C LEU A 46 5.83 -3.88 -1.04
N GLY A 47 5.21 -2.73 -1.26
CA GLY A 47 5.77 -1.45 -0.85
C GLY A 47 7.13 -1.14 -1.50
N TYR A 48 7.38 -1.66 -2.69
CA TYR A 48 8.63 -1.47 -3.42
C TYR A 48 8.54 -0.22 -4.31
N ASN A 49 9.52 0.66 -4.21
CA ASN A 49 9.49 1.99 -4.82
C ASN A 49 10.42 2.18 -6.03
N GLN A 50 10.99 1.09 -6.54
CA GLN A 50 11.88 1.12 -7.72
C GLN A 50 11.23 0.36 -8.88
N ILE A 51 11.53 0.78 -10.09
CA ILE A 51 11.11 0.07 -11.30
C ILE A 51 11.95 -1.20 -11.45
N ILE A 52 11.30 -2.33 -11.66
CA ILE A 52 11.94 -3.62 -11.87
C ILE A 52 12.02 -3.88 -13.37
N GLN A 53 13.20 -4.27 -13.83
CA GLN A 53 13.47 -4.60 -15.23
C GLN A 53 13.00 -6.04 -15.55
N ASP A 54 12.75 -6.30 -16.83
CA ASP A 54 12.32 -7.61 -17.35
C ASP A 54 13.17 -8.79 -16.88
N ASP A 55 14.49 -8.60 -16.80
CA ASP A 55 15.43 -9.65 -16.40
C ASP A 55 15.13 -10.24 -15.00
N THR A 56 14.55 -9.46 -14.11
CA THR A 56 14.15 -9.94 -12.77
C THR A 56 12.77 -10.56 -12.80
N LEU A 57 11.82 -9.92 -13.47
CA LEU A 57 10.45 -10.42 -13.59
C LEU A 57 10.41 -11.78 -14.30
N ASN A 58 11.14 -11.93 -15.40
CA ASN A 58 11.19 -13.16 -16.21
C ASN A 58 11.82 -14.38 -15.49
N LYS A 59 12.47 -14.18 -14.34
CA LYS A 59 13.02 -15.29 -13.53
C LYS A 59 11.99 -15.99 -12.68
N ASN A 60 10.91 -15.35 -12.37
CA ASN A 60 9.90 -15.89 -11.47
C ASN A 60 8.65 -16.30 -12.26
N LYS A 61 7.90 -17.23 -11.72
CA LYS A 61 6.65 -17.67 -12.35
C LYS A 61 5.54 -16.65 -12.19
N HIS A 62 5.47 -15.99 -11.01
CA HIS A 62 4.56 -14.91 -10.70
C HIS A 62 5.31 -13.82 -9.94
N ASN A 63 5.08 -12.56 -10.33
CA ASN A 63 5.60 -11.37 -9.66
C ASN A 63 4.39 -10.55 -9.21
N ILE A 64 4.03 -10.67 -7.96
CA ILE A 64 2.73 -10.22 -7.46
C ILE A 64 2.86 -8.93 -6.67
N VAL A 65 2.06 -7.94 -7.04
CA VAL A 65 1.88 -6.68 -6.34
C VAL A 65 0.49 -6.66 -5.71
N VAL A 66 0.37 -6.07 -4.52
CA VAL A 66 -0.93 -5.72 -3.91
C VAL A 66 -1.01 -4.20 -3.84
N HIS A 67 -2.06 -3.65 -4.42
CA HIS A 67 -2.30 -2.21 -4.55
C HIS A 67 -3.67 -1.84 -4.00
N GLU A 68 -3.75 -0.78 -3.22
CA GLU A 68 -4.93 -0.44 -2.44
C GLU A 68 -5.92 0.40 -3.26
N SER A 69 -6.27 -0.07 -4.46
CA SER A 69 -7.29 0.56 -5.30
C SER A 69 -8.01 -0.45 -6.20
N ASP A 70 -9.13 -0.05 -6.75
CA ASP A 70 -9.93 -0.82 -7.72
C ASP A 70 -9.37 -0.61 -9.14
N LEU A 71 -8.19 -1.22 -9.41
CA LEU A 71 -7.52 -1.10 -10.71
C LEU A 71 -8.47 -1.45 -11.87
N PRO A 72 -8.39 -0.67 -12.98
CA PRO A 72 -7.38 0.33 -13.34
C PRO A 72 -7.54 1.73 -12.72
N LYS A 73 -8.53 1.96 -11.87
CA LYS A 73 -8.68 3.23 -11.16
C LYS A 73 -7.74 3.32 -9.97
N GLY A 74 -7.15 4.51 -9.77
CA GLY A 74 -6.30 4.79 -8.60
C GLY A 74 -4.92 4.16 -8.66
N LYS A 75 -4.33 4.04 -9.85
CA LYS A 75 -2.91 3.70 -10.04
C LYS A 75 -2.01 4.74 -9.36
N GLY A 76 -0.74 4.40 -9.10
CA GLY A 76 0.27 5.31 -8.62
C GLY A 76 0.50 5.28 -7.12
N TRP A 77 0.58 6.45 -6.46
CA TRP A 77 1.17 6.55 -5.13
C TRP A 77 0.14 6.57 -3.99
N ALA A 78 0.33 5.64 -3.02
CA ALA A 78 -0.39 5.61 -1.74
C ALA A 78 -1.94 5.74 -1.89
N PRO A 79 -2.59 4.92 -2.72
CA PRO A 79 -4.01 5.05 -3.04
C PRO A 79 -4.93 4.92 -1.83
N LEU A 80 -4.58 4.10 -0.83
CA LEU A 80 -5.32 4.02 0.44
C LEU A 80 -5.54 5.41 1.04
N PHE A 81 -4.46 6.20 1.17
CA PHE A 81 -4.53 7.51 1.81
C PHE A 81 -5.29 8.55 0.98
N TRP A 82 -5.18 8.49 -0.35
CA TRP A 82 -5.98 9.33 -1.21
C TRP A 82 -7.47 9.03 -1.11
N GLN A 83 -7.84 7.77 -1.08
CA GLN A 83 -9.23 7.36 -0.93
C GLN A 83 -9.81 7.73 0.44
N VAL A 84 -9.01 7.66 1.52
CA VAL A 84 -9.41 8.19 2.82
C VAL A 84 -9.61 9.70 2.78
N LEU A 85 -8.75 10.46 2.09
CA LEU A 85 -8.93 11.90 1.86
C LEU A 85 -10.21 12.21 1.09
N GLU A 86 -10.58 11.36 0.14
CA GLU A 86 -11.84 11.44 -0.62
C GLU A 86 -13.08 11.03 0.21
N GLY A 87 -12.90 10.62 1.46
CA GLY A 87 -13.98 10.21 2.36
C GLY A 87 -14.45 8.77 2.21
N LYS A 88 -13.70 7.94 1.45
CA LYS A 88 -14.04 6.53 1.29
C LYS A 88 -13.62 5.72 2.52
N ASN A 89 -14.47 4.78 2.92
CA ASN A 89 -14.22 3.82 3.99
C ASN A 89 -14.29 2.36 3.50
N GLU A 90 -14.66 2.12 2.26
CA GLU A 90 -14.54 0.85 1.58
C GLU A 90 -13.41 0.96 0.56
N ILE A 91 -12.29 0.29 0.85
CA ILE A 91 -11.07 0.38 0.04
C ILE A 91 -10.83 -0.95 -0.64
N VAL A 92 -10.93 -0.98 -1.95
CA VAL A 92 -10.60 -2.17 -2.73
C VAL A 92 -9.09 -2.34 -2.77
N PHE A 93 -8.64 -3.57 -2.58
CA PHE A 93 -7.27 -4.01 -2.79
C PHE A 93 -7.24 -4.90 -4.02
N THR A 94 -6.35 -4.63 -4.94
CA THR A 94 -6.14 -5.42 -6.15
C THR A 94 -4.78 -6.11 -6.10
N MET A 95 -4.77 -7.44 -6.20
CA MET A 95 -3.58 -8.25 -6.39
C MET A 95 -3.39 -8.50 -7.88
N PHE A 96 -2.23 -8.17 -8.43
CA PHE A 96 -1.98 -8.24 -9.87
C PHE A 96 -0.54 -8.64 -10.19
N GLU A 97 -0.29 -9.09 -11.42
CA GLU A 97 1.05 -9.41 -11.93
C GLU A 97 1.81 -8.12 -12.22
N ALA A 98 3.04 -7.99 -11.74
CA ALA A 98 3.89 -6.87 -12.06
C ALA A 98 4.22 -6.84 -13.56
N SER A 99 4.12 -5.68 -14.17
CA SER A 99 4.44 -5.42 -15.57
C SER A 99 5.39 -4.21 -15.70
N LEU A 100 5.81 -3.86 -16.90
CA LEU A 100 6.60 -2.65 -17.16
C LEU A 100 5.80 -1.35 -16.98
N GLY A 101 4.47 -1.42 -17.10
CA GLY A 101 3.58 -0.30 -16.86
C GLY A 101 3.33 -0.05 -15.36
N ILE A 102 2.92 1.16 -15.01
CA ILE A 102 2.58 1.49 -13.63
C ILE A 102 1.23 0.88 -13.30
N ASP A 103 1.22 -0.10 -12.37
CA ASP A 103 0.03 -0.80 -11.88
C ASP A 103 -0.88 -1.32 -13.02
N ASP A 104 -0.27 -1.88 -14.07
CA ASP A 104 -0.92 -2.15 -15.36
C ASP A 104 -1.04 -3.64 -15.69
N GLY A 105 -0.57 -4.51 -14.81
CA GLY A 105 -0.59 -5.96 -15.03
C GLY A 105 -1.96 -6.59 -14.80
N ASP A 106 -2.09 -7.84 -15.25
CA ASP A 106 -3.30 -8.62 -15.14
C ASP A 106 -3.64 -8.96 -13.67
N VAL A 107 -4.93 -8.94 -13.33
CA VAL A 107 -5.45 -9.04 -11.97
C VAL A 107 -5.68 -10.50 -11.58
N TYR A 108 -5.15 -10.93 -10.45
CA TYR A 108 -5.39 -12.24 -9.85
C TYR A 108 -6.64 -12.28 -8.99
N MET A 109 -6.79 -11.27 -8.11
CA MET A 109 -7.94 -11.17 -7.22
C MET A 109 -8.12 -9.75 -6.71
N LYS A 110 -9.32 -9.46 -6.23
CA LYS A 110 -9.65 -8.24 -5.50
C LYS A 110 -10.31 -8.61 -4.18
N ASP A 111 -10.07 -7.77 -3.17
CA ASP A 111 -10.73 -7.86 -1.86
C ASP A 111 -10.96 -6.45 -1.32
N THR A 112 -11.77 -6.31 -0.26
CA THR A 112 -12.14 -5.01 0.28
C THR A 112 -11.75 -4.88 1.74
N LEU A 113 -11.09 -3.79 2.08
CA LEU A 113 -10.87 -3.35 3.45
C LEU A 113 -11.96 -2.36 3.86
N ASN A 114 -12.70 -2.70 4.92
CA ASN A 114 -13.68 -1.80 5.50
C ASN A 114 -13.07 -1.02 6.67
N LEU A 115 -13.17 0.30 6.60
CA LEU A 115 -12.73 1.24 7.63
C LEU A 115 -13.95 1.76 8.39
N THR A 116 -13.73 2.18 9.64
CA THR A 116 -14.78 2.78 10.49
C THR A 116 -14.97 4.28 10.24
N GLY A 117 -13.97 4.91 9.60
CA GLY A 117 -13.91 6.36 9.38
C GLY A 117 -13.16 7.13 10.47
N TYR A 118 -12.60 6.42 11.46
CA TYR A 118 -11.91 7.03 12.61
C TYR A 118 -10.45 6.61 12.74
N GLU A 119 -9.99 5.66 11.95
CA GLU A 119 -8.61 5.19 11.98
C GLU A 119 -7.65 6.33 11.67
N LEU A 120 -6.61 6.51 12.50
CA LEU A 120 -5.47 7.36 12.23
C LEU A 120 -4.39 6.61 11.43
N ASN A 121 -3.35 7.31 11.02
CA ASN A 121 -2.31 6.81 10.12
C ASN A 121 -1.75 5.45 10.54
N ASP A 122 -1.37 5.28 11.82
CA ASP A 122 -0.77 4.04 12.30
C ASP A 122 -1.74 2.86 12.18
N THR A 123 -3.01 3.05 12.57
CA THR A 123 -4.06 2.03 12.43
C THR A 123 -4.39 1.75 10.96
N LEU A 124 -4.36 2.78 10.09
CA LEU A 124 -4.51 2.58 8.63
C LEU A 124 -3.39 1.72 8.07
N ARG A 125 -2.13 1.94 8.51
CA ARG A 125 -0.97 1.13 8.09
C ARG A 125 -1.06 -0.30 8.60
N GLU A 126 -1.45 -0.50 9.84
CA GLU A 126 -1.69 -1.83 10.41
C GLU A 126 -2.76 -2.60 9.62
N LYS A 127 -3.91 -2.00 9.39
CA LYS A 127 -4.99 -2.60 8.59
C LYS A 127 -4.57 -2.86 7.14
N GLN A 128 -3.78 -1.98 6.54
CA GLN A 128 -3.18 -2.16 5.22
C GLN A 128 -2.28 -3.40 5.19
N ALA A 129 -1.38 -3.54 6.18
CA ALA A 129 -0.50 -4.70 6.30
C ALA A 129 -1.31 -5.98 6.47
N GLN A 130 -2.25 -6.02 7.41
CA GLN A 130 -3.11 -7.18 7.65
C GLN A 130 -3.85 -7.62 6.40
N LYS A 131 -4.51 -6.70 5.67
CA LYS A 131 -5.20 -7.02 4.43
C LYS A 131 -4.25 -7.52 3.35
N THR A 132 -3.08 -6.94 3.22
CA THR A 132 -2.07 -7.36 2.24
C THR A 132 -1.60 -8.79 2.51
N ILE A 133 -1.26 -9.14 3.77
CA ILE A 133 -0.80 -10.49 4.10
C ILE A 133 -1.92 -11.53 3.96
N GLU A 134 -3.16 -11.18 4.36
CA GLU A 134 -4.33 -12.05 4.16
C GLU A 134 -4.48 -12.43 2.69
N MET A 135 -4.39 -11.46 1.77
CA MET A 135 -4.48 -11.72 0.33
C MET A 135 -3.30 -12.58 -0.17
N CYS A 136 -2.08 -12.36 0.32
CA CYS A 136 -0.93 -13.18 -0.03
C CYS A 136 -1.10 -14.64 0.41
N ILE A 137 -1.58 -14.86 1.64
CA ILE A 137 -1.87 -16.20 2.17
C ILE A 137 -2.99 -16.88 1.38
N GLU A 138 -4.08 -16.15 1.09
CA GLU A 138 -5.21 -16.65 0.29
C GLU A 138 -4.75 -17.08 -1.10
N PHE A 139 -3.91 -16.27 -1.77
CA PHE A 139 -3.34 -16.63 -3.07
C PHE A 139 -2.51 -17.92 -3.01
N VAL A 140 -1.63 -18.05 -2.02
CA VAL A 140 -0.75 -19.21 -1.88
C VAL A 140 -1.55 -20.48 -1.53
N THR A 141 -2.53 -20.36 -0.63
CA THR A 141 -3.36 -21.47 -0.15
C THR A 141 -4.30 -21.98 -1.25
N ASN A 142 -4.87 -21.08 -2.02
CA ASN A 142 -5.83 -21.37 -3.08
C ASN A 142 -5.24 -21.12 -4.48
N TYR A 143 -3.97 -21.46 -4.66
CA TYR A 143 -3.19 -21.15 -5.85
C TYR A 143 -3.87 -21.54 -7.17
N ASP A 144 -4.45 -22.73 -7.26
CA ASP A 144 -5.11 -23.21 -8.49
C ASP A 144 -6.33 -22.38 -8.89
N LYS A 145 -6.96 -21.72 -7.93
CA LYS A 145 -8.11 -20.83 -8.14
C LYS A 145 -7.66 -19.49 -8.76
N TYR A 146 -6.52 -18.96 -8.31
CA TYR A 146 -6.12 -17.59 -8.61
C TYR A 146 -4.97 -17.47 -9.64
N ARG A 147 -4.22 -18.54 -9.92
CA ARG A 147 -2.98 -18.50 -10.73
C ARG A 147 -3.13 -18.05 -12.17
N ILE A 148 -4.34 -17.87 -12.67
CA ILE A 148 -4.62 -17.35 -14.01
C ILE A 148 -5.22 -15.95 -13.86
N PRO A 149 -4.43 -14.89 -14.12
CA PRO A 149 -4.92 -13.53 -13.97
C PRO A 149 -5.79 -13.12 -15.15
N ILE A 150 -6.56 -12.04 -14.95
CA ILE A 150 -7.49 -11.47 -15.94
C ILE A 150 -7.08 -10.03 -16.22
N SER A 151 -7.08 -9.65 -17.50
CA SER A 151 -6.69 -8.30 -17.91
C SER A 151 -7.58 -7.22 -17.28
N GLN A 152 -6.96 -6.11 -16.90
CA GLN A 152 -7.67 -4.95 -16.40
C GLN A 152 -8.58 -4.38 -17.49
N THR A 153 -9.75 -3.91 -17.09
CA THR A 153 -10.73 -3.28 -18.00
C THR A 153 -11.30 -2.02 -17.36
N GLY A 154 -11.47 -0.97 -18.14
CA GLY A 154 -12.04 0.30 -17.70
C GLY A 154 -11.12 1.49 -17.95
N GLU A 155 -11.49 2.63 -17.39
CA GLU A 155 -10.72 3.87 -17.50
C GLU A 155 -9.70 3.99 -16.38
N ASP A 156 -8.47 4.37 -16.73
CA ASP A 156 -7.38 4.60 -15.79
C ASP A 156 -7.59 5.91 -15.02
N SER A 157 -7.18 5.91 -13.75
CA SER A 157 -6.93 7.13 -12.99
C SER A 157 -5.68 7.00 -12.14
N TYR A 158 -5.06 8.13 -11.77
CA TYR A 158 -3.75 8.13 -11.11
C TYR A 158 -3.72 9.02 -9.89
N TYR A 159 -3.15 8.51 -8.80
CA TYR A 159 -2.82 9.28 -7.61
C TYR A 159 -1.36 9.74 -7.65
N ARG A 160 -1.16 11.04 -7.45
CA ARG A 160 0.18 11.64 -7.37
C ARG A 160 0.86 11.29 -6.05
N LYS A 161 2.19 11.37 -6.02
CA LYS A 161 2.93 11.27 -4.76
C LYS A 161 2.55 12.44 -3.83
N ARG A 162 2.25 12.11 -2.57
CA ARG A 162 2.04 13.12 -1.53
C ARG A 162 3.38 13.72 -1.11
N ASN A 163 3.35 14.98 -0.70
CA ASN A 163 4.47 15.73 -0.14
C ASN A 163 4.05 16.38 1.19
N SER A 164 4.98 17.06 1.86
CA SER A 164 4.71 17.75 3.13
C SER A 164 3.60 18.79 3.03
N GLU A 165 3.47 19.48 1.90
CA GLU A 165 2.42 20.48 1.67
C GLU A 165 1.02 19.85 1.62
N SER A 166 0.94 18.56 1.28
CA SER A 166 -0.32 17.80 1.30
C SER A 166 -0.89 17.60 2.71
N SER A 167 -0.19 18.03 3.75
CA SER A 167 -0.60 17.95 5.15
C SER A 167 -0.99 19.31 5.75
N GLN A 168 -1.13 20.35 4.90
CA GLN A 168 -1.52 21.69 5.35
C GLN A 168 -3.03 21.76 5.67
N LEU A 169 -3.33 22.25 6.87
CA LEU A 169 -4.69 22.54 7.33
C LEU A 169 -5.08 23.97 6.95
N ASP A 170 -6.34 24.13 6.57
CA ASP A 170 -6.95 25.44 6.36
C ASP A 170 -7.49 25.98 7.70
N ILE A 171 -6.92 27.06 8.21
CA ILE A 171 -7.31 27.69 9.49
C ILE A 171 -8.74 28.23 9.49
N LYS A 172 -9.40 28.33 8.34
CA LYS A 172 -10.78 28.81 8.19
C LYS A 172 -11.80 27.67 8.22
N LYS A 173 -11.34 26.41 8.14
CA LYS A 173 -12.17 25.22 8.19
C LYS A 173 -12.22 24.64 9.60
N THR A 174 -13.29 23.95 9.90
CA THR A 174 -13.42 23.20 11.16
C THR A 174 -12.53 21.96 11.19
N ILE A 175 -12.27 21.41 12.36
CA ILE A 175 -11.57 20.13 12.50
C ILE A 175 -12.35 19.01 11.80
N GLU A 176 -13.67 19.00 11.91
CA GLU A 176 -14.55 18.01 11.30
C GLU A 176 -14.42 17.99 9.77
N GLU A 177 -14.43 19.15 9.12
CA GLU A 177 -14.27 19.26 7.67
C GLU A 177 -12.91 18.78 7.16
N GLN A 178 -11.89 18.71 8.03
CA GLN A 178 -10.52 18.33 7.71
C GLN A 178 -10.10 17.01 8.41
N PHE A 179 -11.04 16.31 9.02
CA PHE A 179 -10.70 15.15 9.80
C PHE A 179 -10.04 14.04 8.96
N ASN A 180 -10.47 13.85 7.71
CA ASN A 180 -9.82 12.91 6.79
C ASN A 180 -8.36 13.28 6.52
N LEU A 181 -8.00 14.57 6.50
CA LEU A 181 -6.59 14.97 6.42
C LEU A 181 -5.83 14.57 7.69
N LEU A 182 -6.42 14.78 8.86
CA LEU A 182 -5.82 14.38 10.14
C LEU A 182 -5.65 12.86 10.26
N ARG A 183 -6.55 12.07 9.68
CA ARG A 183 -6.45 10.60 9.64
C ARG A 183 -5.21 10.11 8.87
N VAL A 184 -4.80 10.81 7.82
CA VAL A 184 -3.75 10.34 6.90
C VAL A 184 -2.38 10.95 7.12
N VAL A 185 -2.23 11.90 8.06
CA VAL A 185 -0.94 12.50 8.38
C VAL A 185 -0.10 11.57 9.24
N ASN A 186 1.20 11.54 8.99
CA ASN A 186 2.17 10.86 9.84
C ASN A 186 2.78 11.90 10.79
N ASN A 187 2.62 11.70 12.10
CA ASN A 187 3.06 12.64 13.12
C ASN A 187 4.57 12.91 13.13
N ASN A 188 5.38 12.03 12.54
CA ASN A 188 6.84 12.11 12.52
C ASN A 188 7.38 12.56 11.16
N GLU A 189 6.89 11.99 10.06
CA GLU A 189 7.41 12.22 8.71
C GLU A 189 6.68 13.36 7.98
N TYR A 190 5.35 13.39 8.08
CA TYR A 190 4.47 14.34 7.38
C TYR A 190 3.35 14.80 8.31
N PRO A 191 3.67 15.48 9.44
CA PRO A 191 2.66 15.94 10.38
C PRO A 191 1.74 16.98 9.76
N ALA A 192 0.53 17.08 10.30
CA ALA A 192 -0.35 18.18 9.95
C ALA A 192 0.28 19.52 10.36
N PHE A 193 0.00 20.56 9.59
CA PHE A 193 0.47 21.89 9.93
C PHE A 193 -0.51 22.97 9.43
N PHE A 194 -0.39 24.14 10.01
CA PHE A 194 -1.09 25.33 9.56
C PHE A 194 -0.17 26.56 9.67
N GLU A 195 -0.54 27.64 9.01
CA GLU A 195 0.22 28.88 9.02
C GLU A 195 -0.63 30.06 9.51
N ILE A 196 -0.07 30.86 10.42
CA ILE A 196 -0.67 32.10 10.90
C ILE A 196 0.41 33.19 10.91
N ASN A 197 0.13 34.31 10.25
CA ASN A 197 1.04 35.46 10.18
C ASN A 197 2.46 35.09 9.70
N GLY A 198 2.57 34.17 8.74
CA GLY A 198 3.83 33.70 8.18
C GLY A 198 4.60 32.68 9.06
N ASN A 199 4.03 32.29 10.18
CA ASN A 199 4.62 31.24 11.03
C ASN A 199 3.92 29.90 10.82
N LYS A 200 4.71 28.83 10.64
CA LYS A 200 4.25 27.44 10.48
C LYS A 200 4.17 26.78 11.85
N TYR A 201 3.00 26.23 12.15
CA TYR A 201 2.73 25.48 13.38
C TYR A 201 2.46 24.01 13.04
N ILE A 202 3.13 23.10 13.74
CA ILE A 202 2.94 21.66 13.58
C ILE A 202 1.88 21.17 14.55
N LEU A 203 0.94 20.37 14.04
CA LEU A 203 -0.10 19.72 14.82
C LEU A 203 0.09 18.21 14.74
N LYS A 204 0.17 17.57 15.90
CA LYS A 204 0.14 16.10 16.03
C LYS A 204 -1.22 15.65 16.51
N ILE A 205 -1.70 14.54 16.02
CA ILE A 205 -2.97 13.93 16.41
C ILE A 205 -2.73 12.53 16.92
N GLU A 206 -3.33 12.23 18.06
CA GLU A 206 -3.29 10.91 18.68
C GLU A 206 -4.69 10.56 19.17
N LEU A 207 -5.06 9.28 19.11
CA LEU A 207 -6.28 8.78 19.71
C LEU A 207 -5.99 8.45 21.17
N GLU A 208 -6.80 9.02 22.08
CA GLU A 208 -6.73 8.65 23.48
C GLU A 208 -7.08 7.17 23.66
N LYS A 209 -6.16 6.43 24.25
CA LYS A 209 -6.43 5.02 24.61
C LYS A 209 -7.27 5.03 25.88
N ASN A 210 -8.51 4.58 25.76
CA ASN A 210 -9.31 4.27 26.96
C ASN A 210 -8.63 3.12 27.70
N GLU A 211 -8.28 3.35 28.97
CA GLU A 211 -7.74 2.35 29.89
C GLU A 211 -8.75 1.22 30.13
#